data_3c9c6a1299afa59d1389c3857f5ca3b4
#
_entry.id   3c9c6a1299afa59d1389c3857f5ca3b4
#
_cell.length_a   1.000
_cell.length_b   1.000
_cell.length_c   1.000
_cell.angle_alpha   90.00
_cell.angle_beta   90.00
_cell.angle_gamma   90.00
#
_symmetry.space_group_name_H-M   'P 1'
#
loop_
_entity.id
_entity.type
_entity.pdbx_description
1 polymer ?
#
loop_
_entity_poly.entity_id
_entity_poly.type
_entity_poly.pdbx_seq_one_letter_code
_entity_poly.pdbx_strand_id
1 'polypeptide(L)'
;MHNRGRKITSTLTFDATPDQVIAALLSPELAAKRAALAKVDDYTHEVDGSTAVTTVTVPADRLPSKARKFARNGAKATITTKAAGETVTYTVDPHGVPVDVSARLTLEGAGETTTATLEADLNVKIPLIGGTVEKKAAGRVDRLLAKDASLVNAVVAGE
;
A
#
# COMPACT_ATOMS: atom_id res chain seq x y z
N MET A 1 -16.28 -10.31 21.83
CA MET A 1 -14.91 -9.79 21.83
C MET A 1 -14.66 -9.07 20.51
N HIS A 2 -14.11 -7.89 20.59
CA HIS A 2 -13.86 -7.09 19.40
C HIS A 2 -12.62 -7.57 18.68
N ASN A 3 -12.72 -7.74 17.37
CA ASN A 3 -11.56 -7.90 16.54
C ASN A 3 -10.93 -6.51 16.37
N ARG A 4 -9.81 -6.27 17.03
CA ARG A 4 -9.09 -5.00 16.95
C ARG A 4 -8.16 -4.91 15.75
N GLY A 5 -8.17 -5.94 14.91
CA GLY A 5 -7.27 -6.01 13.81
C GLY A 5 -5.88 -6.43 14.22
N ARG A 6 -4.95 -6.24 13.30
CA ARG A 6 -3.56 -6.66 13.47
C ARG A 6 -2.63 -5.50 13.17
N LYS A 7 -1.67 -5.30 14.06
CA LYS A 7 -0.57 -4.36 13.82
C LYS A 7 0.57 -5.08 13.14
N ILE A 8 1.10 -4.44 12.12
CA ILE A 8 2.21 -4.98 11.33
C ILE A 8 3.34 -3.96 11.37
N THR A 9 4.53 -4.41 11.72
CA THR A 9 5.73 -3.58 11.71
C THR A 9 6.77 -4.24 10.83
N SER A 10 7.39 -3.47 9.96
CA SER A 10 8.42 -3.98 9.06
C SER A 10 9.44 -2.90 8.78
N THR A 11 10.65 -3.30 8.46
CA THR A 11 11.75 -2.39 8.12
C THR A 11 12.19 -2.67 6.70
N LEU A 12 12.42 -1.62 5.93
CA LEU A 12 12.90 -1.74 4.55
C LEU A 12 13.95 -0.67 4.28
N THR A 13 14.79 -0.90 3.27
CA THR A 13 15.86 0.01 2.90
C THR A 13 15.71 0.40 1.44
N PHE A 14 15.91 1.69 1.16
CA PHE A 14 15.89 2.24 -0.19
C PHE A 14 17.30 2.74 -0.55
N ASP A 15 17.68 2.57 -1.81
CA ASP A 15 18.95 3.07 -2.36
C ASP A 15 18.76 4.52 -2.86
N ALA A 16 18.25 5.38 -1.99
CA ALA A 16 17.90 6.75 -2.31
C ALA A 16 17.81 7.58 -1.03
N THR A 17 17.92 8.89 -1.16
CA THR A 17 17.72 9.80 -0.03
C THR A 17 16.24 9.86 0.35
N PRO A 18 15.89 10.30 1.58
CA PRO A 18 14.48 10.45 1.96
C PRO A 18 13.68 11.31 0.99
N ASP A 19 14.22 12.41 0.51
CA ASP A 19 13.52 13.28 -0.45
C ASP A 19 13.24 12.55 -1.77
N GLN A 20 14.20 11.77 -2.25
CA GLN A 20 14.02 10.97 -3.46
C GLN A 20 12.97 9.88 -3.26
N VAL A 21 12.98 9.25 -2.09
CA VAL A 21 11.98 8.23 -1.75
C VAL A 21 10.58 8.84 -1.73
N ILE A 22 10.41 9.98 -1.08
CA ILE A 22 9.12 10.67 -1.00
C ILE A 22 8.63 11.05 -2.39
N ALA A 23 9.49 11.63 -3.20
CA ALA A 23 9.12 12.00 -4.57
C ALA A 23 8.66 10.77 -5.37
N ALA A 24 9.38 9.66 -5.23
CA ALA A 24 9.01 8.41 -5.91
C ALA A 24 7.67 7.86 -5.40
N LEU A 25 7.44 7.88 -4.08
CA LEU A 25 6.20 7.37 -3.49
C LEU A 25 4.97 8.15 -3.95
N LEU A 26 5.12 9.42 -4.28
CA LEU A 26 4.02 10.26 -4.79
C LEU A 26 3.90 10.19 -6.32
N SER A 27 4.86 9.61 -7.02
CA SER A 27 4.97 9.73 -8.47
C SER A 27 3.98 8.87 -9.25
N PRO A 28 3.55 9.34 -10.43
CA PRO A 28 2.74 8.51 -11.32
C PRO A 28 3.54 7.32 -11.88
N GLU A 29 4.85 7.43 -11.99
CA GLU A 29 5.72 6.34 -12.45
C GLU A 29 5.64 5.14 -11.52
N LEU A 30 5.65 5.38 -10.20
CA LEU A 30 5.51 4.29 -9.24
C LEU A 30 4.11 3.68 -9.28
N ALA A 31 3.09 4.53 -9.41
CA ALA A 31 1.71 4.04 -9.55
C ALA A 31 1.59 3.10 -10.75
N ALA A 32 2.21 3.45 -11.88
CA ALA A 32 2.19 2.60 -13.07
C ALA A 32 2.92 1.27 -12.83
N LYS A 33 4.07 1.30 -12.18
CA LYS A 33 4.83 0.09 -11.88
C LYS A 33 4.08 -0.83 -10.92
N ARG A 34 3.46 -0.26 -9.89
CA ARG A 34 2.65 -1.02 -8.94
C ARG A 34 1.43 -1.64 -9.62
N ALA A 35 0.76 -0.89 -10.48
CA ALA A 35 -0.39 -1.40 -11.24
C ALA A 35 0.02 -2.55 -12.16
N ALA A 36 1.15 -2.43 -12.84
CA ALA A 36 1.66 -3.49 -13.70
C ALA A 36 2.00 -4.75 -12.91
N LEU A 37 2.64 -4.60 -11.76
CA LEU A 37 2.97 -5.73 -10.90
C LEU A 37 1.71 -6.46 -10.40
N ALA A 38 0.69 -5.69 -10.04
CA ALA A 38 -0.58 -6.23 -9.55
C ALA A 38 -1.51 -6.65 -10.70
N LYS A 39 -1.13 -6.39 -11.97
CA LYS A 39 -1.93 -6.65 -13.16
C LYS A 39 -3.27 -5.93 -13.10
N VAL A 40 -3.24 -4.68 -12.66
CA VAL A 40 -4.39 -3.79 -12.62
C VAL A 40 -4.29 -2.82 -13.80
N ASP A 41 -5.29 -2.84 -14.68
CA ASP A 41 -5.33 -1.95 -15.85
C ASP A 41 -6.18 -0.73 -15.60
N ASP A 42 -7.14 -0.80 -14.69
CA ASP A 42 -8.07 0.28 -14.42
C ASP A 42 -7.68 0.99 -13.12
N TYR A 43 -6.99 2.11 -13.28
CA TYR A 43 -6.61 2.94 -12.13
C TYR A 43 -6.45 4.40 -12.54
N THR A 44 -6.58 5.28 -11.55
CA THR A 44 -6.26 6.70 -11.70
C THR A 44 -5.27 7.10 -10.62
N HIS A 45 -4.46 8.10 -10.92
CA HIS A 45 -3.47 8.62 -9.96
C HIS A 45 -3.37 10.12 -10.14
N GLU A 46 -3.62 10.85 -9.06
CA GLU A 46 -3.55 12.32 -9.07
C GLU A 46 -2.67 12.79 -7.93
N VAL A 47 -1.82 13.76 -8.21
CA VAL A 47 -0.90 14.35 -7.22
C VAL A 47 -1.25 15.82 -7.04
N ASP A 48 -1.36 16.23 -5.79
CA ASP A 48 -1.55 17.63 -5.43
C ASP A 48 -0.62 17.94 -4.26
N GLY A 49 0.48 18.65 -4.54
CA GLY A 49 1.49 18.95 -3.54
C GLY A 49 2.13 17.68 -2.98
N SER A 50 1.99 17.47 -1.69
CA SER A 50 2.53 16.30 -0.99
C SER A 50 1.50 15.21 -0.76
N THR A 51 0.39 15.25 -1.48
CA THR A 51 -0.68 14.24 -1.40
C THR A 51 -0.89 13.62 -2.76
N ALA A 52 -0.98 12.29 -2.80
CA ALA A 52 -1.34 11.55 -4.00
C ALA A 52 -2.57 10.70 -3.71
N VAL A 53 -3.48 10.65 -4.67
CA VAL A 53 -4.69 9.84 -4.57
C VAL A 53 -4.71 8.86 -5.73
N THR A 54 -4.70 7.58 -5.41
CA THR A 54 -4.73 6.51 -6.40
C THR A 54 -5.99 5.70 -6.21
N THR A 55 -6.79 5.57 -7.25
CA THR A 55 -7.98 4.73 -7.23
C THR A 55 -7.75 3.56 -8.16
N VAL A 56 -7.93 2.34 -7.65
CA VAL A 56 -7.75 1.12 -8.42
C VAL A 56 -9.06 0.35 -8.48
N THR A 57 -9.30 -0.33 -9.60
CA THR A 57 -10.47 -1.18 -9.77
C THR A 57 -9.99 -2.59 -10.17
N VAL A 58 -10.42 -3.59 -9.41
CA VAL A 58 -10.09 -5.00 -9.65
C VAL A 58 -11.36 -5.71 -10.10
N PRO A 59 -11.36 -6.36 -11.28
CA PRO A 59 -12.54 -7.10 -11.76
C PRO A 59 -12.94 -8.21 -10.79
N ALA A 60 -14.24 -8.50 -10.74
CA ALA A 60 -14.78 -9.51 -9.82
C ALA A 60 -14.16 -10.89 -10.02
N ASP A 61 -13.87 -11.26 -11.27
CA ASP A 61 -13.28 -12.58 -11.60
C ASP A 61 -11.87 -12.76 -11.08
N ARG A 62 -11.20 -11.68 -10.69
CA ARG A 62 -9.85 -11.71 -10.09
C ARG A 62 -9.87 -11.70 -8.57
N LEU A 63 -11.04 -11.56 -7.98
CA LEU A 63 -11.18 -11.58 -6.52
C LEU A 63 -11.34 -13.01 -6.01
N PRO A 64 -10.83 -13.30 -4.80
CA PRO A 64 -11.14 -14.57 -4.15
C PRO A 64 -12.66 -14.76 -4.02
N SER A 65 -13.12 -16.02 -4.14
CA SER A 65 -14.56 -16.31 -4.10
C SER A 65 -15.25 -15.78 -2.84
N LYS A 66 -14.55 -15.79 -1.72
CA LYS A 66 -15.10 -15.26 -0.46
C LYS A 66 -15.28 -13.75 -0.47
N ALA A 67 -14.48 -13.04 -1.26
CA ALA A 67 -14.58 -11.59 -1.37
C ALA A 67 -15.66 -11.16 -2.38
N ARG A 68 -16.00 -12.01 -3.35
CA ARG A 68 -16.96 -11.68 -4.41
C ARG A 68 -18.34 -11.32 -3.88
N LYS A 69 -18.75 -11.90 -2.75
CA LYS A 69 -20.05 -11.58 -2.17
C LYS A 69 -20.14 -10.13 -1.66
N PHE A 70 -19.00 -9.50 -1.40
CA PHE A 70 -18.94 -8.10 -1.00
C PHE A 70 -18.67 -7.15 -2.17
N ALA A 71 -18.22 -7.70 -3.29
CA ALA A 71 -17.78 -6.92 -4.45
C ALA A 71 -18.16 -7.62 -5.76
N ARG A 72 -19.46 -7.80 -5.99
CA ARG A 72 -19.97 -8.55 -7.15
C ARG A 72 -19.57 -7.95 -8.49
N ASN A 73 -19.42 -6.62 -8.55
CA ASN A 73 -19.05 -5.90 -9.76
C ASN A 73 -17.56 -5.52 -9.76
N GLY A 74 -16.77 -6.19 -8.95
CA GLY A 74 -15.37 -5.86 -8.76
C GLY A 74 -15.14 -5.07 -7.50
N ALA A 75 -13.88 -4.90 -7.13
CA ALA A 75 -13.48 -4.15 -5.95
C ALA A 75 -12.82 -2.86 -6.37
N LYS A 76 -13.19 -1.77 -5.70
CA LYS A 76 -12.58 -0.46 -5.92
C LYS A 76 -11.95 0.00 -4.62
N ALA A 77 -10.74 0.51 -4.68
CA ALA A 77 -10.06 1.05 -3.51
C ALA A 77 -9.43 2.38 -3.84
N THR A 78 -9.56 3.34 -2.93
CA THR A 78 -8.89 4.62 -3.03
C THR A 78 -7.79 4.68 -1.98
N ILE A 79 -6.56 4.89 -2.44
CA ILE A 79 -5.38 4.96 -1.59
C ILE A 79 -4.92 6.41 -1.56
N THR A 80 -4.90 6.99 -0.37
CA THR A 80 -4.40 8.35 -0.18
C THR A 80 -3.03 8.29 0.49
N THR A 81 -2.03 8.89 -0.17
CA THR A 81 -0.65 8.95 0.30
C THR A 81 -0.33 10.39 0.64
N LYS A 82 0.07 10.65 1.88
CA LYS A 82 0.42 11.99 2.34
C LYS A 82 1.83 11.99 2.91
N ALA A 83 2.67 12.89 2.41
CA ALA A 83 4.01 13.10 2.93
C ALA A 83 4.04 14.34 3.80
N ALA A 84 4.65 14.22 4.97
CA ALA A 84 4.85 15.34 5.88
C ALA A 84 6.18 15.14 6.60
N GLY A 85 7.17 15.98 6.29
CA GLY A 85 8.52 15.81 6.81
C GLY A 85 9.11 14.49 6.32
N GLU A 86 9.55 13.65 7.22
CA GLU A 86 10.11 12.33 6.91
C GLU A 86 9.12 11.20 7.16
N THR A 87 7.83 11.53 7.20
CA THR A 87 6.76 10.56 7.44
C THR A 87 5.82 10.53 6.25
N VAL A 88 5.47 9.34 5.80
CA VAL A 88 4.49 9.13 4.73
C VAL A 88 3.36 8.28 5.31
N THR A 89 2.13 8.78 5.21
CA THR A 89 0.96 8.04 5.69
C THR A 89 0.13 7.57 4.52
N TYR A 90 -0.44 6.38 4.66
CA TYR A 90 -1.32 5.76 3.68
C TYR A 90 -2.64 5.44 4.34
N THR A 91 -3.73 5.83 3.69
CA THR A 91 -5.07 5.39 4.09
C THR A 91 -5.71 4.73 2.88
N VAL A 92 -6.45 3.67 3.12
CA VAL A 92 -7.12 2.90 2.06
C VAL A 92 -8.61 2.89 2.34
N ASP A 93 -9.39 3.35 1.35
CA ASP A 93 -10.85 3.24 1.38
C ASP A 93 -11.24 2.14 0.39
N PRO A 94 -11.67 0.97 0.88
CA PRO A 94 -12.00 -0.17 0.01
C PRO A 94 -13.42 -0.17 -0.54
N HIS A 95 -14.14 0.94 -0.47
CA HIS A 95 -15.47 1.13 -1.09
C HIS A 95 -16.45 -0.04 -0.86
N GLY A 96 -16.86 -0.23 0.38
CA GLY A 96 -17.89 -1.21 0.72
C GLY A 96 -17.39 -2.57 1.15
N VAL A 97 -16.11 -2.84 1.04
CA VAL A 97 -15.52 -4.06 1.60
C VAL A 97 -15.21 -3.81 3.08
N PRO A 98 -15.55 -4.73 4.00
CA PRO A 98 -15.38 -4.51 5.43
C PRO A 98 -13.94 -4.71 5.89
N VAL A 99 -13.05 -3.85 5.43
CA VAL A 99 -11.61 -3.87 5.75
C VAL A 99 -11.15 -2.45 6.02
N ASP A 100 -10.43 -2.26 7.13
CA ASP A 100 -9.75 -1.00 7.43
C ASP A 100 -8.25 -1.22 7.30
N VAL A 101 -7.58 -0.36 6.55
CA VAL A 101 -6.14 -0.39 6.37
C VAL A 101 -5.58 1.02 6.48
N SER A 102 -4.59 1.18 7.34
CA SER A 102 -3.81 2.41 7.40
C SER A 102 -2.36 2.06 7.67
N ALA A 103 -1.45 2.90 7.23
CA ALA A 103 -0.02 2.66 7.41
C ALA A 103 0.73 3.97 7.55
N ARG A 104 1.82 3.91 8.29
CA ARG A 104 2.77 5.02 8.43
C ARG A 104 4.16 4.50 8.10
N LEU A 105 4.85 5.22 7.25
CA LEU A 105 6.23 4.94 6.89
C LEU A 105 7.08 6.07 7.43
N THR A 106 8.00 5.77 8.34
CA THR A 106 8.94 6.75 8.89
C THR A 106 10.29 6.54 8.24
N LEU A 107 10.82 7.61 7.63
CA LEU A 107 12.07 7.56 6.86
C LEU A 107 13.21 8.10 7.68
N GLU A 108 14.35 7.42 7.63
CA GLU A 108 15.58 7.86 8.28
C GLU A 108 16.72 7.75 7.29
N GLY A 109 17.27 8.91 6.91
CA GLY A 109 18.36 8.97 5.94
C GLY A 109 19.71 8.69 6.55
N ALA A 110 20.57 8.01 5.78
CA ALA A 110 21.97 7.77 6.11
C ALA A 110 22.77 7.87 4.83
N GLY A 111 23.24 9.09 4.51
CA GLY A 111 23.92 9.34 3.25
C GLY A 111 22.97 9.23 2.07
N GLU A 112 23.28 8.34 1.13
CA GLU A 112 22.47 8.14 -0.07
C GLU A 112 21.44 7.01 0.09
N THR A 113 21.28 6.49 1.30
CA THR A 113 20.30 5.43 1.58
C THR A 113 19.27 5.91 2.59
N THR A 114 18.15 5.24 2.62
CA THR A 114 17.08 5.51 3.58
C THR A 114 16.63 4.20 4.20
N THR A 115 16.56 4.17 5.52
CA THR A 115 15.91 3.09 6.24
C THR A 115 14.51 3.55 6.59
N ALA A 116 13.53 2.72 6.30
CA ALA A 116 12.14 3.04 6.57
C ALA A 116 11.53 2.01 7.51
N THR A 117 10.76 2.50 8.47
CA THR A 117 9.98 1.65 9.36
C THR A 117 8.51 1.82 9.01
N LEU A 118 7.88 0.71 8.64
CA LEU A 118 6.45 0.65 8.37
C LEU A 118 5.70 0.21 9.61
N GLU A 119 4.68 0.96 9.97
CA GLU A 119 3.71 0.57 10.98
C GLU A 119 2.34 0.60 10.31
N ALA A 120 1.69 -0.55 10.24
CA ALA A 120 0.39 -0.68 9.58
C ALA A 120 -0.63 -1.29 10.52
N ASP A 121 -1.88 -0.85 10.35
CA ASP A 121 -3.03 -1.43 11.03
C ASP A 121 -3.95 -2.05 9.98
N LEU A 122 -4.26 -3.32 10.16
CA LEU A 122 -5.13 -4.08 9.27
C LEU A 122 -6.26 -4.68 10.09
N ASN A 123 -7.49 -4.33 9.75
CA ASN A 123 -8.67 -4.88 10.41
C ASN A 123 -9.64 -5.41 9.35
N VAL A 124 -9.74 -6.73 9.25
CA VAL A 124 -10.67 -7.39 8.34
C VAL A 124 -11.92 -7.78 9.15
N LYS A 125 -13.02 -7.06 8.92
CA LYS A 125 -14.26 -7.17 9.70
C LYS A 125 -15.20 -8.24 9.14
N ILE A 126 -14.66 -9.33 8.65
CA ILE A 126 -15.44 -10.44 8.11
C ILE A 126 -15.56 -11.49 9.22
N PRO A 127 -16.78 -11.81 9.68
CA PRO A 127 -16.96 -12.80 10.75
C PRO A 127 -16.33 -14.14 10.42
N LEU A 128 -15.70 -14.77 11.39
CA LEU A 128 -15.08 -16.09 11.37
C LEU A 128 -13.77 -16.18 10.59
N ILE A 129 -13.58 -15.36 9.54
CA ILE A 129 -12.38 -15.46 8.69
C ILE A 129 -11.46 -14.23 8.78
N GLY A 130 -11.91 -13.14 9.41
CA GLY A 130 -11.13 -11.89 9.46
C GLY A 130 -9.73 -12.08 10.01
N GLY A 131 -9.59 -12.75 11.15
CA GLY A 131 -8.28 -13.00 11.74
C GLY A 131 -7.36 -13.85 10.87
N THR A 132 -7.93 -14.83 10.15
CA THR A 132 -7.18 -15.68 9.24
C THR A 132 -6.66 -14.87 8.04
N VAL A 133 -7.48 -13.99 7.50
CA VAL A 133 -7.08 -13.11 6.38
C VAL A 133 -5.99 -12.16 6.83
N GLU A 134 -6.14 -11.55 8.02
CA GLU A 134 -5.13 -10.66 8.58
C GLU A 134 -3.79 -11.37 8.76
N LYS A 135 -3.81 -12.59 9.26
CA LYS A 135 -2.59 -13.38 9.49
C LYS A 135 -1.88 -13.69 8.17
N LYS A 136 -2.63 -14.06 7.14
CA LYS A 136 -2.06 -14.34 5.82
C LYS A 136 -1.44 -13.08 5.22
N ALA A 137 -2.11 -11.95 5.34
CA ALA A 137 -1.59 -10.68 4.85
C ALA A 137 -0.31 -10.30 5.60
N ALA A 138 -0.30 -10.42 6.93
CA ALA A 138 0.87 -10.12 7.74
C ALA A 138 2.07 -10.99 7.34
N GLY A 139 1.83 -12.25 7.02
CA GLY A 139 2.90 -13.17 6.61
C GLY A 139 3.52 -12.86 5.25
N ARG A 140 2.88 -12.00 4.45
CA ARG A 140 3.37 -11.62 3.11
C ARG A 140 3.98 -10.23 3.05
N VAL A 141 3.84 -9.46 4.12
CA VAL A 141 4.22 -8.04 4.11
C VAL A 141 5.69 -7.85 3.75
N ASP A 142 6.60 -8.58 4.40
CA ASP A 142 8.03 -8.39 4.15
C ASP A 142 8.40 -8.63 2.69
N ARG A 143 7.82 -9.65 2.08
CA ARG A 143 8.05 -9.95 0.67
C ARG A 143 7.50 -8.87 -0.25
N LEU A 144 6.28 -8.41 0.04
CA LEU A 144 5.64 -7.35 -0.74
C LEU A 144 6.42 -6.04 -0.62
N LEU A 145 6.88 -5.71 0.58
CA LEU A 145 7.66 -4.49 0.80
C LEU A 145 9.02 -4.55 0.10
N ALA A 146 9.66 -5.71 0.07
CA ALA A 146 10.92 -5.88 -0.65
C ALA A 146 10.73 -5.64 -2.15
N LYS A 147 9.64 -6.15 -2.72
CA LYS A 147 9.30 -5.90 -4.13
C LYS A 147 9.00 -4.43 -4.37
N ASP A 148 8.24 -3.81 -3.48
CA ASP A 148 7.88 -2.40 -3.60
C ASP A 148 9.12 -1.51 -3.49
N ALA A 149 10.04 -1.81 -2.59
CA ALA A 149 11.30 -1.08 -2.48
C ALA A 149 12.10 -1.13 -3.78
N SER A 150 12.10 -2.29 -4.46
CA SER A 150 12.75 -2.42 -5.76
C SER A 150 12.10 -1.52 -6.80
N LEU A 151 10.77 -1.39 -6.78
CA LEU A 151 10.05 -0.49 -7.68
C LEU A 151 10.41 0.98 -7.40
N VAL A 152 10.48 1.36 -6.13
CA VAL A 152 10.86 2.71 -5.72
C VAL A 152 12.29 3.01 -6.20
N ASN A 153 13.22 2.10 -5.98
CA ASN A 153 14.61 2.25 -6.43
C ASN A 153 14.68 2.43 -7.95
N ALA A 154 13.88 1.67 -8.69
CA ALA A 154 13.82 1.79 -10.15
C ALA A 154 13.32 3.17 -10.59
N VAL A 155 12.28 3.69 -9.94
CA VAL A 155 11.75 5.03 -10.23
C VAL A 155 12.81 6.09 -9.97
N VAL A 156 13.51 6.02 -8.84
CA VAL A 156 14.57 6.97 -8.50
C VAL A 156 15.69 6.92 -9.54
N ALA A 157 16.03 5.73 -10.02
CA ALA A 157 17.08 5.55 -11.03
C ALA A 157 16.62 5.93 -12.45
N GLY A 158 15.36 6.23 -12.66
CA GLY A 158 14.82 6.57 -13.98
C GLY A 158 14.57 5.36 -14.88
N GLU A 159 14.38 4.21 -14.28
CA GLU A 159 14.20 2.95 -15.03
C GLU A 159 12.74 2.58 -15.26
#